data_890388821b995a319abb0b6df2269460
#
_entry.id   890388821b995a319abb0b6df2269460
#
_cell.length_a   1.000
_cell.length_b   1.000
_cell.length_c   1.000
_cell.angle_alpha   90.00
_cell.angle_beta   90.00
_cell.angle_gamma   90.00
#
_symmetry.space_group_name_H-M   'P 1'
#
loop_
_entity.id
_entity.type
_entity.pdbx_description
1 polymer ?
#
loop_
_entity_poly.entity_id
_entity_poly.type
_entity_poly.pdbx_seq_one_letter_code
_entity_poly.pdbx_strand_id
1 'polypeptide(L)'
;MSNSTVYKTDYGYQPTAFTASAAFSPSAIDIDGICAVGGVTRDQLASGVFDNARVYIFKCNFLAPVEDYEEIVAGFFGKTTLEDDKYRIEGMSLIDALNQSVGPVYQASCMHTPWDAGCTLNPAAVTGTLTNVPSAFIVRDSARSEAADHFGAGWIRFTTGNNAGLKALEVKSYAADGSVETFEPFYYQPQIGDAYEMRKGCRRRLADCQSNGNIINFFGFTRIPTGSTYTAIGGVT
;
A
#
# COMPACT_ATOMS: atom_id res chain seq x y z
N MET A 1 14.85 20.29 -13.37
CA MET A 1 14.15 20.07 -12.09
C MET A 1 14.14 21.36 -11.30
N SER A 2 13.05 22.08 -11.27
CA SER A 2 12.90 23.28 -10.42
C SER A 2 12.42 22.94 -9.02
N ASN A 3 12.56 21.69 -8.59
CA ASN A 3 12.18 21.24 -7.28
C ASN A 3 13.37 21.48 -6.36
N SER A 4 13.16 22.19 -5.27
CA SER A 4 14.10 22.33 -4.16
C SER A 4 14.43 21.00 -3.46
N THR A 5 14.50 19.90 -4.21
CA THR A 5 14.81 18.57 -3.70
C THR A 5 16.30 18.47 -3.44
N VAL A 6 16.67 18.28 -2.19
CA VAL A 6 18.06 18.07 -1.79
C VAL A 6 18.39 16.59 -1.95
N TYR A 7 19.32 16.30 -2.86
CA TYR A 7 19.86 14.95 -3.01
C TYR A 7 20.98 14.73 -2.00
N LYS A 8 20.85 13.68 -1.20
CA LYS A 8 21.83 13.33 -0.16
C LYS A 8 22.79 12.29 -0.70
N THR A 9 24.07 12.47 -0.48
CA THR A 9 25.14 11.55 -0.91
C THR A 9 25.65 10.67 0.23
N ASP A 10 25.11 10.82 1.44
CA ASP A 10 25.65 10.25 2.68
C ASP A 10 25.34 8.76 2.84
N TYR A 11 24.50 8.19 1.97
CA TYR A 11 24.04 6.82 2.09
C TYR A 11 24.66 5.97 0.98
N GLY A 12 25.58 5.10 1.38
CA GLY A 12 26.27 4.20 0.47
C GLY A 12 25.30 3.22 -0.19
N TYR A 13 24.86 3.54 -1.39
CA TYR A 13 24.18 2.61 -2.28
C TYR A 13 25.03 2.42 -3.53
N GLN A 14 25.01 1.21 -4.07
CA GLN A 14 25.69 0.88 -5.31
C GLN A 14 24.69 0.27 -6.27
N PRO A 15 24.36 0.96 -7.37
CA PRO A 15 23.54 0.37 -8.41
C PRO A 15 24.33 -0.70 -9.13
N THR A 16 23.68 -1.82 -9.46
CA THR A 16 24.26 -2.79 -10.37
C THR A 16 24.31 -2.25 -11.78
N ALA A 17 25.07 -2.90 -12.66
CA ALA A 17 25.17 -2.49 -14.06
C ALA A 17 23.78 -2.54 -14.73
N PHE A 18 23.38 -1.42 -15.33
CA PHE A 18 22.17 -1.34 -16.12
C PHE A 18 22.45 -1.72 -17.56
N THR A 19 21.70 -2.69 -18.06
CA THR A 19 21.72 -3.06 -19.49
C THR A 19 20.38 -2.68 -20.12
N ALA A 20 20.35 -1.63 -20.93
CA ALA A 20 19.20 -1.30 -21.76
C ALA A 20 19.32 -2.07 -23.07
N SER A 21 18.32 -2.89 -23.40
CA SER A 21 18.16 -3.44 -24.74
C SER A 21 17.10 -2.64 -25.49
N ALA A 22 17.29 -2.48 -26.80
CA ALA A 22 16.31 -1.81 -27.68
C ALA A 22 15.02 -2.62 -27.87
N ALA A 23 14.92 -3.82 -27.31
CA ALA A 23 13.73 -4.65 -27.33
C ALA A 23 12.84 -4.31 -26.11
N PHE A 24 11.52 -4.52 -26.28
CA PHE A 24 10.57 -4.51 -25.15
C PHE A 24 10.84 -5.70 -24.22
N SER A 25 11.97 -5.69 -23.54
CA SER A 25 12.32 -6.70 -22.56
C SER A 25 12.41 -6.05 -21.18
N PRO A 26 11.91 -6.70 -20.13
CA PRO A 26 12.03 -6.19 -18.79
C PRO A 26 13.51 -6.01 -18.45
N SER A 27 13.88 -4.83 -17.98
CA SER A 27 15.20 -4.55 -17.44
C SER A 27 15.11 -4.52 -15.91
N ALA A 28 15.87 -5.38 -15.25
CA ALA A 28 16.01 -5.33 -13.80
C ALA A 28 17.21 -4.45 -13.44
N ILE A 29 17.04 -3.66 -12.41
CA ILE A 29 18.12 -2.91 -11.76
C ILE A 29 18.11 -3.30 -10.31
N ASP A 30 19.20 -3.86 -9.82
CA ASP A 30 19.35 -4.10 -8.40
C ASP A 30 20.05 -2.91 -7.76
N ILE A 31 19.56 -2.51 -6.61
CA ILE A 31 20.15 -1.46 -5.79
C ILE A 31 20.61 -2.10 -4.49
N ASP A 32 21.92 -2.17 -4.32
CA ASP A 32 22.53 -2.63 -3.08
C ASP A 32 22.85 -1.42 -2.19
N GLY A 33 22.49 -1.47 -0.92
CA GLY A 33 22.72 -0.39 0.00
C GLY A 33 22.92 -0.87 1.44
N ILE A 34 23.27 0.08 2.29
CA ILE A 34 23.45 -0.13 3.73
C ILE A 34 22.37 0.63 4.48
N CYS A 35 21.73 -0.03 5.45
CA CYS A 35 20.79 0.62 6.34
C CYS A 35 21.50 1.64 7.21
N ALA A 36 21.04 2.89 7.23
CA ALA A 36 21.68 3.96 7.98
C ALA A 36 20.67 4.85 8.70
N VAL A 37 21.06 5.34 9.87
CA VAL A 37 20.28 6.34 10.61
C VAL A 37 20.23 7.64 9.80
N GLY A 38 19.03 8.11 9.51
CA GLY A 38 18.80 9.30 8.67
C GLY A 38 18.69 9.03 7.17
N GLY A 39 18.89 7.77 6.72
CA GLY A 39 18.63 7.27 5.38
C GLY A 39 17.48 6.29 5.35
N VAL A 40 17.66 5.25 4.57
CA VAL A 40 16.74 4.10 4.53
C VAL A 40 17.03 3.23 5.75
N THR A 41 16.07 3.09 6.65
CA THR A 41 16.21 2.26 7.83
C THR A 41 15.74 0.84 7.59
N ARG A 42 16.28 -0.12 8.33
CA ARG A 42 15.86 -1.52 8.28
C ARG A 42 14.35 -1.68 8.51
N ASP A 43 13.82 -0.93 9.50
CA ASP A 43 12.41 -1.02 9.88
C ASP A 43 11.48 -0.54 8.77
N GLN A 44 11.86 0.53 8.06
CA GLN A 44 11.10 1.03 6.92
C GLN A 44 11.06 0.01 5.78
N LEU A 45 12.18 -0.66 5.51
CA LEU A 45 12.25 -1.72 4.50
C LEU A 45 11.44 -2.95 4.92
N ALA A 46 11.63 -3.41 6.16
CA ALA A 46 10.94 -4.59 6.66
C ALA A 46 9.43 -4.40 6.83
N SER A 47 8.97 -3.17 7.13
CA SER A 47 7.55 -2.83 7.22
C SER A 47 6.89 -2.58 5.87
N GLY A 48 7.64 -2.61 4.76
CA GLY A 48 7.10 -2.42 3.41
C GLY A 48 6.68 -0.99 3.06
N VAL A 49 7.24 0.02 3.73
CA VAL A 49 6.98 1.45 3.42
C VAL A 49 7.32 1.78 1.97
N PHE A 50 8.34 1.13 1.43
CA PHE A 50 8.80 1.34 0.05
C PHE A 50 8.17 0.41 -0.98
N ASP A 51 7.23 -0.46 -0.61
CA ASP A 51 6.55 -1.35 -1.55
C ASP A 51 5.87 -0.53 -2.66
N ASN A 52 6.16 -0.86 -3.91
CA ASN A 52 5.69 -0.13 -5.09
C ASN A 52 6.10 1.35 -5.16
N ALA A 53 7.10 1.78 -4.41
CA ALA A 53 7.64 3.13 -4.56
C ALA A 53 8.24 3.33 -5.95
N ARG A 54 8.05 4.51 -6.52
CA ARG A 54 8.66 4.85 -7.81
C ARG A 54 10.14 5.19 -7.64
N VAL A 55 10.96 4.66 -8.54
CA VAL A 55 12.38 4.92 -8.60
C VAL A 55 12.72 5.63 -9.90
N TYR A 56 13.50 6.67 -9.81
CA TYR A 56 14.03 7.40 -10.96
C TYR A 56 15.54 7.42 -10.87
N ILE A 57 16.22 6.87 -11.87
CA ILE A 57 17.67 6.92 -11.99
C ILE A 57 18.03 7.87 -13.11
N PHE A 58 18.85 8.85 -12.81
CA PHE A 58 19.28 9.87 -13.75
C PHE A 58 20.76 10.18 -13.60
N LYS A 59 21.37 10.68 -14.66
CA LYS A 59 22.72 11.27 -14.66
C LYS A 59 22.61 12.78 -14.65
N CYS A 60 23.49 13.42 -13.91
CA CYS A 60 23.63 14.87 -13.93
C CYS A 60 25.12 15.25 -13.93
N ASN A 61 25.42 16.42 -14.45
CA ASN A 61 26.75 17.01 -14.30
C ASN A 61 26.81 17.69 -12.93
N PHE A 62 27.69 17.21 -12.05
CA PHE A 62 27.83 17.76 -10.69
C PHE A 62 28.56 19.11 -10.65
N LEU A 63 29.23 19.52 -11.76
CA LEU A 63 29.93 20.82 -11.88
C LEU A 63 29.05 21.94 -12.46
N ALA A 64 27.83 21.62 -12.90
CA ALA A 64 26.86 22.57 -13.44
C ALA A 64 25.62 22.57 -12.53
N PRO A 65 24.77 23.63 -12.58
CA PRO A 65 23.47 23.54 -11.95
C PRO A 65 22.75 22.27 -12.38
N VAL A 66 22.10 21.58 -11.46
CA VAL A 66 21.43 20.28 -11.69
C VAL A 66 20.21 20.42 -12.62
N GLU A 67 20.23 21.36 -13.51
CA GLU A 67 19.18 21.61 -14.50
C GLU A 67 19.28 20.68 -15.71
N ASP A 68 20.51 20.27 -16.06
CA ASP A 68 20.78 19.31 -17.13
C ASP A 68 20.94 17.92 -16.55
N TYR A 69 19.87 17.14 -16.59
CA TYR A 69 19.89 15.74 -16.21
C TYR A 69 19.35 14.88 -17.35
N GLU A 70 19.93 13.69 -17.47
CA GLU A 70 19.49 12.64 -18.38
C GLU A 70 18.81 11.54 -17.55
N GLU A 71 17.52 11.33 -17.77
CA GLU A 71 16.81 10.22 -17.14
C GLU A 71 17.23 8.92 -17.83
N ILE A 72 17.78 7.98 -17.04
CA ILE A 72 18.24 6.69 -17.54
C ILE A 72 17.11 5.67 -17.44
N VAL A 73 16.46 5.61 -16.28
CA VAL A 73 15.42 4.61 -15.98
C VAL A 73 14.42 5.15 -14.98
N ALA A 74 13.17 4.83 -15.24
CA ALA A 74 12.07 4.93 -14.28
C ALA A 74 11.49 3.54 -14.05
N GLY A 75 11.20 3.20 -12.79
CA GLY A 75 10.67 1.91 -12.41
C GLY A 75 9.98 1.94 -11.06
N PHE A 76 9.70 0.76 -10.54
CA PHE A 76 9.12 0.55 -9.22
C PHE A 76 10.05 -0.33 -8.37
N PHE A 77 10.02 -0.12 -7.07
CA PHE A 77 10.62 -1.07 -6.14
C PHE A 77 9.83 -2.37 -6.16
N GLY A 78 10.55 -3.47 -6.46
CA GLY A 78 10.05 -4.82 -6.38
C GLY A 78 10.41 -5.46 -5.05
N LYS A 79 10.99 -6.66 -5.11
CA LYS A 79 11.37 -7.43 -3.92
C LYS A 79 12.51 -6.76 -3.18
N THR A 80 12.36 -6.63 -1.86
CA THR A 80 13.43 -6.19 -0.97
C THR A 80 13.99 -7.40 -0.21
N THR A 81 15.30 -7.58 -0.23
CA THR A 81 16.02 -8.58 0.56
C THR A 81 16.87 -7.84 1.59
N LEU A 82 16.76 -8.24 2.84
CA LEU A 82 17.52 -7.69 3.97
C LEU A 82 18.47 -8.76 4.50
N GLU A 83 19.73 -8.41 4.60
CA GLU A 83 20.79 -9.27 5.14
C GLU A 83 21.66 -8.44 6.10
N ASP A 84 21.49 -8.67 7.40
CA ASP A 84 22.05 -7.85 8.46
C ASP A 84 21.73 -6.35 8.28
N ASP A 85 22.74 -5.51 8.09
CA ASP A 85 22.60 -4.08 7.84
C ASP A 85 22.63 -3.72 6.35
N LYS A 86 22.61 -4.72 5.47
CA LYS A 86 22.60 -4.51 4.03
C LYS A 86 21.22 -4.81 3.47
N TYR A 87 20.88 -4.08 2.43
CA TYR A 87 19.67 -4.37 1.68
C TYR A 87 19.97 -4.48 0.18
N ARG A 88 19.19 -5.33 -0.48
CA ARG A 88 19.10 -5.38 -1.93
C ARG A 88 17.66 -5.15 -2.32
N ILE A 89 17.43 -4.21 -3.22
CA ILE A 89 16.13 -3.92 -3.80
C ILE A 89 16.18 -4.25 -5.28
N GLU A 90 15.30 -5.13 -5.73
CA GLU A 90 15.10 -5.42 -7.14
C GLU A 90 14.21 -4.30 -7.73
N GLY A 91 14.73 -3.55 -8.69
CA GLY A 91 13.95 -2.55 -9.42
C GLY A 91 13.21 -3.23 -10.58
N MET A 92 11.91 -3.03 -10.65
CA MET A 92 11.07 -3.50 -11.75
C MET A 92 10.87 -2.39 -12.76
N SER A 93 11.04 -2.68 -14.03
CA SER A 93 10.82 -1.69 -15.09
C SER A 93 9.32 -1.41 -15.30
N LEU A 94 9.00 -0.26 -15.91
CA LEU A 94 7.62 0.04 -16.32
C LEU A 94 7.06 -0.99 -17.31
N ILE A 95 7.92 -1.68 -18.04
CA ILE A 95 7.54 -2.74 -19.00
C ILE A 95 6.96 -3.94 -18.27
N ASP A 96 7.44 -4.26 -17.07
CA ASP A 96 6.91 -5.35 -16.26
C ASP A 96 5.44 -5.10 -15.88
N ALA A 97 5.06 -3.84 -15.70
CA ALA A 97 3.67 -3.46 -15.45
C ALA A 97 2.77 -3.70 -16.66
N LEU A 98 3.31 -3.70 -17.88
CA LEU A 98 2.56 -4.00 -19.11
C LEU A 98 2.31 -5.50 -19.31
N ASN A 99 3.05 -6.36 -18.63
CA ASN A 99 2.85 -7.81 -18.67
C ASN A 99 1.64 -8.29 -17.83
N GLN A 100 0.92 -7.37 -17.20
CA GLN A 100 -0.26 -7.71 -16.44
C GLN A 100 -1.51 -7.78 -17.35
N SER A 101 -2.44 -8.66 -16.99
CA SER A 101 -3.74 -8.73 -17.66
C SER A 101 -4.46 -7.39 -17.53
N VAL A 102 -4.71 -6.75 -18.68
CA VAL A 102 -5.40 -5.46 -18.74
C VAL A 102 -6.88 -5.71 -19.00
N GLY A 103 -7.70 -5.13 -18.17
CA GLY A 103 -9.15 -5.11 -18.33
C GLY A 103 -9.90 -5.67 -17.13
N PRO A 104 -11.07 -5.13 -16.86
CA PRO A 104 -11.92 -5.60 -15.78
C PRO A 104 -12.51 -6.98 -16.11
N VAL A 105 -12.48 -7.88 -15.13
CA VAL A 105 -13.18 -9.16 -15.21
C VAL A 105 -14.57 -8.97 -14.60
N TYR A 106 -15.63 -9.44 -15.30
CA TYR A 106 -16.98 -9.41 -14.76
C TYR A 106 -17.04 -10.20 -13.43
N GLN A 107 -17.32 -9.51 -12.35
CA GLN A 107 -17.41 -10.08 -11.00
C GLN A 107 -18.56 -9.44 -10.21
N ALA A 108 -19.03 -10.16 -9.17
CA ALA A 108 -20.11 -9.66 -8.32
C ALA A 108 -19.69 -8.47 -7.43
N SER A 109 -18.42 -8.39 -7.08
CA SER A 109 -17.85 -7.28 -6.32
C SER A 109 -17.56 -6.07 -7.19
N CYS A 110 -17.58 -4.89 -6.61
CA CYS A 110 -17.21 -3.64 -7.28
C CYS A 110 -15.76 -3.71 -7.77
N MET A 111 -15.52 -3.30 -9.02
CA MET A 111 -14.18 -3.29 -9.62
C MET A 111 -13.40 -2.02 -9.31
N HIS A 112 -14.05 -0.97 -8.80
CA HIS A 112 -13.37 0.22 -8.33
C HIS A 112 -12.50 -0.09 -7.12
N THR A 113 -11.32 0.51 -7.08
CA THR A 113 -10.55 0.59 -5.84
C THR A 113 -11.29 1.52 -4.88
N PRO A 114 -11.42 1.15 -3.59
CA PRO A 114 -12.07 2.03 -2.62
C PRO A 114 -11.48 3.44 -2.67
N TRP A 115 -12.36 4.43 -2.80
CA TRP A 115 -12.05 5.87 -2.78
C TRP A 115 -11.27 6.39 -4.01
N ASP A 116 -11.25 5.64 -5.11
CA ASP A 116 -10.74 6.11 -6.40
C ASP A 116 -11.70 7.11 -7.07
N ALA A 117 -11.29 7.64 -8.22
CA ALA A 117 -12.09 8.60 -8.99
C ALA A 117 -13.42 8.00 -9.48
N GLY A 118 -13.49 6.69 -9.73
CA GLY A 118 -14.73 5.99 -10.12
C GLY A 118 -15.67 5.76 -8.94
N CYS A 119 -15.13 5.51 -7.76
CA CYS A 119 -15.90 5.39 -6.52
C CYS A 119 -16.46 6.74 -6.06
N THR A 120 -15.75 7.85 -6.30
CA THR A 120 -16.10 9.24 -5.94
C THR A 120 -16.18 9.57 -4.45
N LEU A 121 -16.32 8.57 -3.58
CA LEU A 121 -16.30 8.78 -2.13
C LEU A 121 -14.88 8.97 -1.63
N ASN A 122 -14.72 9.85 -0.64
CA ASN A 122 -13.42 10.12 -0.01
C ASN A 122 -13.62 10.38 1.50
N PRO A 123 -13.94 9.33 2.30
CA PRO A 123 -14.15 9.52 3.73
C PRO A 123 -12.88 10.08 4.38
N ALA A 124 -13.03 11.05 5.26
CA ALA A 124 -11.92 11.58 6.02
C ALA A 124 -11.34 10.50 6.94
N ALA A 125 -10.04 10.57 7.16
CA ALA A 125 -9.41 9.79 8.20
C ALA A 125 -9.78 10.36 9.57
N VAL A 126 -9.87 9.46 10.54
CA VAL A 126 -10.12 9.80 11.95
C VAL A 126 -8.85 9.56 12.76
N THR A 127 -8.62 10.38 13.75
CA THR A 127 -7.49 10.25 14.67
C THR A 127 -7.94 9.81 16.05
N GLY A 128 -7.07 9.15 16.80
CA GLY A 128 -7.33 8.74 18.16
C GLY A 128 -6.05 8.33 18.88
N THR A 129 -6.19 7.86 20.11
CA THR A 129 -5.11 7.33 20.92
C THR A 129 -5.50 6.00 21.52
N LEU A 130 -4.55 5.06 21.57
CA LEU A 130 -4.81 3.75 22.12
C LEU A 130 -5.03 3.79 23.63
N THR A 131 -6.10 3.15 24.07
CA THR A 131 -6.43 2.97 25.49
C THR A 131 -6.10 1.56 26.00
N ASN A 132 -5.98 0.58 25.09
CA ASN A 132 -5.61 -0.79 25.40
C ASN A 132 -4.94 -1.46 24.19
N VAL A 133 -4.05 -2.42 24.45
CA VAL A 133 -3.32 -3.20 23.42
C VAL A 133 -3.33 -4.67 23.81
N PRO A 134 -4.41 -5.41 23.47
CA PRO A 134 -4.53 -6.84 23.81
C PRO A 134 -3.47 -7.73 23.15
N SER A 135 -3.06 -7.41 21.92
CA SER A 135 -2.07 -8.19 21.19
C SER A 135 -1.36 -7.36 20.10
N ALA A 136 -0.40 -7.96 19.39
CA ALA A 136 0.22 -7.34 18.22
C ALA A 136 -0.73 -7.14 17.02
N PHE A 137 -1.91 -7.79 17.01
CA PHE A 137 -2.92 -7.69 15.97
C PHE A 137 -4.13 -6.86 16.38
N ILE A 138 -4.34 -6.68 17.70
CA ILE A 138 -5.54 -6.08 18.25
C ILE A 138 -5.16 -4.88 19.11
N VAL A 139 -5.71 -3.75 18.75
CA VAL A 139 -5.61 -2.49 19.51
C VAL A 139 -6.99 -1.96 19.81
N ARG A 140 -7.12 -1.15 20.85
CA ARG A 140 -8.41 -0.59 21.25
C ARG A 140 -8.30 0.88 21.63
N ASP A 141 -9.28 1.63 21.19
CA ASP A 141 -9.54 3.00 21.63
C ASP A 141 -10.97 3.07 22.19
N SER A 142 -11.11 3.11 23.50
CA SER A 142 -12.41 3.15 24.19
C SER A 142 -13.18 4.45 23.99
N ALA A 143 -12.57 5.49 23.40
CA ALA A 143 -13.26 6.72 23.03
C ALA A 143 -14.06 6.58 21.73
N ARG A 144 -13.87 5.49 21.01
CA ARG A 144 -14.61 5.17 19.77
C ARG A 144 -15.94 4.51 20.09
N SER A 145 -16.97 4.87 19.30
CA SER A 145 -18.34 4.37 19.47
C SER A 145 -19.06 4.14 18.14
N GLU A 146 -18.31 4.06 17.05
CA GLU A 146 -18.88 3.76 15.74
C GLU A 146 -19.47 2.34 15.72
N ALA A 147 -20.40 2.10 14.81
CA ALA A 147 -21.02 0.79 14.65
C ALA A 147 -19.98 -0.31 14.33
N ALA A 148 -20.28 -1.54 14.71
CA ALA A 148 -19.44 -2.68 14.38
C ALA A 148 -19.14 -2.71 12.87
N ASP A 149 -17.91 -3.08 12.54
CA ASP A 149 -17.38 -3.17 11.17
C ASP A 149 -17.27 -1.84 10.40
N HIS A 150 -17.45 -0.69 11.09
CA HIS A 150 -17.38 0.63 10.44
C HIS A 150 -16.05 0.88 9.71
N PHE A 151 -14.95 0.44 10.27
CA PHE A 151 -13.61 0.58 9.70
C PHE A 151 -13.08 -0.69 9.00
N GLY A 152 -13.89 -1.74 8.93
CA GLY A 152 -13.51 -2.98 8.25
C GLY A 152 -13.10 -2.75 6.79
N ALA A 153 -12.06 -3.46 6.34
CA ALA A 153 -11.38 -3.25 5.06
C ALA A 153 -10.85 -1.83 4.84
N GLY A 154 -10.69 -1.05 5.91
CA GLY A 154 -10.00 0.22 5.93
C GLY A 154 -8.54 0.04 6.31
N TRP A 155 -7.90 1.11 6.73
CA TRP A 155 -6.52 1.05 7.18
C TRP A 155 -6.33 1.82 8.48
N ILE A 156 -5.31 1.41 9.24
CA ILE A 156 -4.81 2.07 10.44
C ILE A 156 -3.31 2.30 10.30
N ARG A 157 -2.83 3.47 10.69
CA ARG A 157 -1.40 3.78 10.80
C ARG A 157 -1.13 4.57 12.06
N PHE A 158 0.05 4.42 12.62
CA PHE A 158 0.48 5.17 13.79
C PHE A 158 1.13 6.50 13.39
N THR A 159 0.83 7.53 14.14
CA THR A 159 1.44 8.86 14.02
C THR A 159 2.46 9.13 15.11
N THR A 160 2.40 8.37 16.22
CA THR A 160 3.37 8.40 17.32
C THR A 160 3.78 6.99 17.73
N GLY A 161 4.76 6.86 18.63
CA GLY A 161 5.30 5.57 19.06
C GLY A 161 6.26 4.94 18.06
N ASN A 162 6.67 3.69 18.33
CA ASN A 162 7.66 2.99 17.50
C ASN A 162 7.16 2.62 16.10
N ASN A 163 5.85 2.56 15.90
CA ASN A 163 5.24 2.28 14.60
C ASN A 163 4.96 3.56 13.78
N ALA A 164 5.36 4.74 14.28
CA ALA A 164 5.14 5.99 13.56
C ALA A 164 5.91 6.03 12.23
N GLY A 165 5.23 6.42 11.16
CA GLY A 165 5.83 6.51 9.82
C GLY A 165 6.02 5.16 9.11
N LEU A 166 5.60 4.04 9.70
CA LEU A 166 5.56 2.74 9.04
C LEU A 166 4.31 2.61 8.15
N LYS A 167 4.27 1.54 7.36
CA LYS A 167 3.15 1.23 6.46
C LYS A 167 1.84 1.11 7.23
N ALA A 168 0.78 1.68 6.64
CA ALA A 168 -0.58 1.46 7.13
C ALA A 168 -0.99 0.00 6.98
N LEU A 169 -1.62 -0.59 8.00
CA LEU A 169 -2.13 -1.95 7.97
C LEU A 169 -3.64 -1.97 7.68
N GLU A 170 -4.08 -2.98 6.95
CA GLU A 170 -5.49 -3.17 6.66
C GLU A 170 -6.25 -3.67 7.89
N VAL A 171 -7.40 -3.05 8.15
CA VAL A 171 -8.30 -3.42 9.24
C VAL A 171 -9.13 -4.62 8.81
N LYS A 172 -8.96 -5.74 9.49
CA LYS A 172 -9.74 -6.96 9.30
C LYS A 172 -11.14 -6.82 9.86
N SER A 173 -11.25 -6.36 11.12
CA SER A 173 -12.52 -6.17 11.81
C SER A 173 -12.44 -4.99 12.77
N TYR A 174 -13.60 -4.39 13.01
CA TYR A 174 -13.79 -3.34 13.99
C TYR A 174 -15.01 -3.65 14.87
N ALA A 175 -14.84 -3.60 16.17
CA ALA A 175 -15.93 -3.82 17.12
C ALA A 175 -16.45 -2.48 17.68
N ALA A 176 -17.73 -2.44 18.06
CA ALA A 176 -18.37 -1.23 18.59
C ALA A 176 -17.79 -0.73 19.92
N ASP A 177 -16.93 -1.52 20.57
CA ASP A 177 -16.20 -1.15 21.78
C ASP A 177 -14.87 -0.42 21.48
N GLY A 178 -14.61 -0.11 20.20
CA GLY A 178 -13.39 0.54 19.74
C GLY A 178 -12.22 -0.41 19.49
N SER A 179 -12.44 -1.74 19.53
CA SER A 179 -11.39 -2.72 19.20
C SER A 179 -11.21 -2.84 17.70
N VAL A 180 -9.96 -2.79 17.27
CA VAL A 180 -9.50 -2.90 15.87
C VAL A 180 -8.61 -4.11 15.76
N GLU A 181 -8.93 -5.03 14.85
CA GLU A 181 -8.11 -6.19 14.50
C GLU A 181 -7.54 -5.98 13.08
N THR A 182 -6.24 -6.20 12.90
CA THR A 182 -5.56 -6.14 11.61
C THR A 182 -5.29 -7.53 11.04
N PHE A 183 -5.08 -7.65 9.71
CA PHE A 183 -4.70 -8.91 9.08
C PHE A 183 -3.26 -9.30 9.41
N GLU A 184 -2.37 -8.31 9.52
CA GLU A 184 -0.96 -8.48 9.82
C GLU A 184 -0.65 -7.91 11.20
N PRO A 185 0.35 -8.46 11.92
CA PRO A 185 0.77 -7.87 13.20
C PRO A 185 1.43 -6.51 12.97
N PHE A 186 1.30 -5.61 13.92
CA PHE A 186 2.10 -4.39 13.93
C PHE A 186 3.59 -4.76 14.05
N TYR A 187 4.43 -4.06 13.31
CA TYR A 187 5.87 -4.35 13.28
C TYR A 187 6.51 -4.29 14.68
N TYR A 188 6.20 -3.24 15.43
CA TYR A 188 6.48 -3.16 16.86
C TYR A 188 5.19 -3.32 17.65
N GLN A 189 5.27 -3.90 18.86
CA GLN A 189 4.14 -3.93 19.78
C GLN A 189 3.68 -2.49 20.08
N PRO A 190 2.46 -2.07 19.71
CA PRO A 190 1.94 -0.75 20.05
C PRO A 190 1.86 -0.54 21.55
N GLN A 191 1.89 0.71 21.98
CA GLN A 191 1.78 1.06 23.39
C GLN A 191 0.50 1.84 23.66
N ILE A 192 0.00 1.75 24.90
CA ILE A 192 -1.10 2.60 25.36
C ILE A 192 -0.64 4.07 25.27
N GLY A 193 -1.48 4.93 24.68
CA GLY A 193 -1.16 6.33 24.44
C GLY A 193 -0.56 6.61 23.06
N ASP A 194 -0.21 5.59 22.26
CA ASP A 194 0.19 5.80 20.87
C ASP A 194 -0.98 6.40 20.08
N ALA A 195 -0.70 7.50 19.38
CA ALA A 195 -1.67 8.12 18.51
C ALA A 195 -1.68 7.44 17.15
N TYR A 196 -2.88 7.31 16.60
CA TYR A 196 -3.11 6.68 15.32
C TYR A 196 -4.03 7.50 14.43
N GLU A 197 -4.01 7.18 13.15
CA GLU A 197 -4.95 7.64 12.14
C GLU A 197 -5.58 6.41 11.49
N MET A 198 -6.89 6.41 11.33
CA MET A 198 -7.64 5.30 10.76
C MET A 198 -8.65 5.82 9.73
N ARG A 199 -8.86 5.06 8.68
CA ARG A 199 -9.79 5.42 7.63
C ARG A 199 -10.77 4.29 7.36
N LYS A 200 -12.03 4.65 7.13
CA LYS A 200 -13.08 3.71 6.73
C LYS A 200 -12.69 3.00 5.44
N GLY A 201 -12.96 1.68 5.38
CA GLY A 201 -12.77 0.86 4.21
C GLY A 201 -14.06 0.59 3.43
N CYS A 202 -13.92 -0.22 2.38
CA CYS A 202 -15.03 -0.73 1.61
C CYS A 202 -14.68 -2.14 1.12
N ARG A 203 -15.50 -3.14 1.48
CA ARG A 203 -15.34 -4.52 1.03
C ARG A 203 -15.82 -4.76 -0.40
N ARG A 204 -16.18 -3.69 -1.11
CA ARG A 204 -16.62 -3.71 -2.50
C ARG A 204 -17.89 -4.53 -2.76
N ARG A 205 -18.69 -4.81 -1.74
CA ARG A 205 -19.99 -5.47 -1.88
C ARG A 205 -21.07 -4.44 -2.18
N LEU A 206 -22.16 -4.87 -2.83
CA LEU A 206 -23.32 -3.99 -3.11
C LEU A 206 -23.88 -3.37 -1.83
N ALA A 207 -24.00 -4.17 -0.76
CA ALA A 207 -24.50 -3.71 0.53
C ALA A 207 -23.63 -2.60 1.15
N ASP A 208 -22.31 -2.69 1.02
CA ASP A 208 -21.39 -1.66 1.49
C ASP A 208 -21.58 -0.35 0.71
N CYS A 209 -21.79 -0.45 -0.59
CA CYS A 209 -22.04 0.70 -1.45
C CYS A 209 -23.40 1.35 -1.15
N GLN A 210 -24.43 0.54 -0.88
CA GLN A 210 -25.75 1.01 -0.44
C GLN A 210 -25.66 1.74 0.90
N SER A 211 -24.97 1.16 1.89
CA SER A 211 -24.80 1.78 3.22
C SER A 211 -24.03 3.09 3.18
N ASN A 212 -23.16 3.25 2.19
CA ASN A 212 -22.42 4.48 1.92
C ASN A 212 -23.20 5.48 1.03
N GLY A 213 -24.42 5.16 0.61
CA GLY A 213 -25.23 6.03 -0.27
C GLY A 213 -24.65 6.22 -1.67
N ASN A 214 -23.79 5.30 -2.13
CA ASN A 214 -23.02 5.44 -3.38
C ASN A 214 -23.35 4.39 -4.44
N ILE A 215 -24.54 3.85 -4.41
CA ILE A 215 -24.96 2.77 -5.32
C ILE A 215 -24.85 3.13 -6.79
N ILE A 216 -24.99 4.41 -7.14
CA ILE A 216 -24.89 4.89 -8.52
C ILE A 216 -23.50 4.67 -9.12
N ASN A 217 -22.48 4.62 -8.29
CA ASN A 217 -21.08 4.38 -8.69
C ASN A 217 -20.65 2.93 -8.43
N PHE A 218 -21.60 2.04 -8.11
CA PHE A 218 -21.29 0.64 -7.93
C PHE A 218 -20.97 -0.02 -9.28
N PHE A 219 -19.76 -0.48 -9.44
CA PHE A 219 -19.29 -1.14 -10.66
C PHE A 219 -19.03 -2.63 -10.42
N GLY A 220 -20.07 -3.36 -10.08
CA GLY A 220 -20.07 -4.80 -9.91
C GLY A 220 -21.33 -5.42 -10.55
N PHE A 221 -21.24 -6.68 -10.91
CA PHE A 221 -22.32 -7.41 -11.62
C PHE A 221 -22.92 -8.46 -10.66
N THR A 222 -23.84 -8.04 -9.80
CA THR A 222 -24.43 -8.89 -8.76
C THR A 222 -25.28 -10.04 -9.26
N ARG A 223 -25.64 -10.05 -10.56
CA ARG A 223 -26.47 -11.08 -11.19
C ARG A 223 -25.68 -12.05 -12.07
N ILE A 224 -24.37 -12.08 -11.94
CA ILE A 224 -23.57 -13.09 -12.63
C ILE A 224 -23.90 -14.46 -12.04
N PRO A 225 -24.32 -15.45 -12.87
CA PRO A 225 -24.56 -16.79 -12.39
C PRO A 225 -23.25 -17.39 -11.83
N THR A 226 -23.30 -17.95 -10.63
CA THR A 226 -22.19 -18.72 -10.07
C THR A 226 -22.19 -20.14 -10.62
N GLY A 227 -21.06 -20.84 -10.53
CA GLY A 227 -20.97 -22.23 -11.01
C GLY A 227 -22.05 -23.16 -10.43
N SER A 228 -22.48 -22.92 -9.18
CA SER A 228 -23.60 -23.63 -8.56
C SER A 228 -24.96 -23.34 -9.22
N THR A 229 -25.14 -22.17 -9.80
CA THR A 229 -26.39 -21.80 -10.51
C THR A 229 -26.48 -22.55 -11.84
N TYR A 230 -25.37 -22.75 -12.55
CA TYR A 230 -25.36 -23.55 -13.78
C TYR A 230 -25.63 -25.03 -13.52
N THR A 231 -25.10 -25.60 -12.45
CA THR A 231 -25.38 -26.99 -12.06
C THR A 231 -26.82 -27.19 -11.57
N ALA A 232 -27.45 -26.19 -10.94
CA ALA A 232 -28.84 -26.24 -10.54
C ALA A 232 -29.82 -26.20 -11.72
N ILE A 233 -29.48 -25.50 -12.82
CA ILE A 233 -30.31 -25.41 -14.05
C ILE A 233 -30.18 -26.71 -14.89
N GLY A 234 -29.06 -27.41 -14.83
CA GLY A 234 -28.84 -28.69 -15.52
C GLY A 234 -29.41 -29.93 -14.80
N GLY A 235 -30.00 -29.77 -13.65
CA GLY A 235 -30.52 -30.86 -12.81
C GLY A 235 -32.05 -31.13 -12.94
N VAL A 236 -32.71 -30.65 -14.02
CA VAL A 236 -34.12 -30.97 -14.28
C VAL A 236 -34.21 -32.08 -15.31
N THR A 237 -34.14 -33.30 -14.84
CA THR A 237 -34.78 -34.47 -15.47
C THR A 237 -35.54 -35.25 -14.43
#